data_8483d1cf96a8b22919051df9359329c2
#
_entry.id   8483d1cf96a8b22919051df9359329c2
#
_cell.length_a   1.000
_cell.length_b   1.000
_cell.length_c   1.000
_cell.angle_alpha   90.00
_cell.angle_beta   90.00
_cell.angle_gamma   90.00
#
_symmetry.space_group_name_H-M   'P 1'
#
loop_
_entity.id
_entity.type
_entity.pdbx_description
1 polymer ?
#
loop_
_entity_poly.entity_id
_entity_poly.type
_entity_poly.pdbx_seq_one_letter_code
_entity_poly.pdbx_strand_id
1 'polypeptide(L)'
;ELGSATMLDGLDEALEGLSAGEETSFEGTLEAGKHEGEKALIKVKVNSVKAEELPELDDDFASEASEFDTLDELKEDLKKAASQDAEGRQATAARDAFIAKLEEGLEIPVPKGVKAEMVEQQLKNVTADPSKATKEQKAEAEETVEKELRDQMVLDVLAETMDVKVSQGEVFNFLASIAQQYGMDPNAFIQAIMRNGQLGSAVQEVGRSKGLLAGMRAVTFKSEGETLDLSAFLGEAAEDEEAESVEAASAAAAVAD
;
A
#
# COMPACT_ATOMS: atom_id res chain seq x y z
N GLU A 1 -3.73 12.02 26.86
CA GLU A 1 -3.41 10.74 27.49
C GLU A 1 -1.90 10.68 27.70
N LEU A 2 -1.43 10.38 28.93
CA LEU A 2 -0.01 10.19 29.24
C LEU A 2 0.47 8.90 28.56
N GLY A 3 1.63 8.94 27.89
CA GLY A 3 2.20 7.80 27.18
C GLY A 3 1.73 7.63 25.73
N SER A 4 0.90 8.55 25.22
CA SER A 4 0.44 8.50 23.82
C SER A 4 1.50 8.98 22.82
N ALA A 5 2.57 9.63 23.28
CA ALA A 5 3.63 10.24 22.46
C ALA A 5 3.11 11.18 21.35
N THR A 6 1.93 11.76 21.55
CA THR A 6 1.28 12.66 20.57
C THR A 6 1.56 14.14 20.84
N MET A 7 2.32 14.43 21.90
CA MET A 7 2.67 15.79 22.33
C MET A 7 4.19 15.97 22.31
N LEU A 8 4.66 17.09 22.85
CA LEU A 8 6.09 17.46 22.87
C LEU A 8 6.95 16.38 23.53
N ASP A 9 8.08 16.09 22.92
CA ASP A 9 9.07 15.15 23.44
C ASP A 9 9.47 15.51 24.88
N GLY A 10 9.47 14.53 25.79
CA GLY A 10 9.80 14.70 27.20
C GLY A 10 8.64 15.20 28.11
N LEU A 11 7.47 15.50 27.51
CA LEU A 11 6.31 15.95 28.31
C LEU A 11 5.75 14.82 29.18
N ASP A 12 5.59 13.62 28.63
CA ASP A 12 5.06 12.47 29.36
C ASP A 12 5.95 12.12 30.57
N GLU A 13 7.27 12.08 30.36
CA GLU A 13 8.25 11.85 31.44
C GLU A 13 8.20 12.94 32.50
N ALA A 14 8.06 14.20 32.08
CA ALA A 14 8.00 15.34 33.03
C ALA A 14 6.71 15.38 33.84
N LEU A 15 5.63 14.74 33.37
CA LEU A 15 4.33 14.68 34.04
C LEU A 15 4.17 13.42 34.89
N GLU A 16 5.01 12.41 34.72
CA GLU A 16 4.90 11.15 35.45
C GLU A 16 5.01 11.40 36.98
N GLY A 17 4.04 10.89 37.71
CA GLY A 17 3.98 10.98 39.17
C GLY A 17 3.49 12.32 39.76
N LEU A 18 3.15 13.30 38.93
CA LEU A 18 2.61 14.57 39.39
C LEU A 18 1.12 14.50 39.72
N SER A 19 0.74 15.26 40.75
CA SER A 19 -0.65 15.41 41.21
C SER A 19 -1.29 16.70 40.66
N ALA A 20 -2.60 16.78 40.74
CA ALA A 20 -3.32 17.99 40.37
C ALA A 20 -2.89 19.21 41.20
N GLY A 21 -2.56 20.31 40.55
CA GLY A 21 -2.07 21.55 41.12
C GLY A 21 -0.54 21.69 41.13
N GLU A 22 0.21 20.62 40.84
CA GLU A 22 1.67 20.66 40.78
C GLU A 22 2.18 21.27 39.46
N GLU A 23 3.38 21.82 39.51
CA GLU A 23 4.04 22.46 38.39
C GLU A 23 5.42 21.80 38.16
N THR A 24 5.75 21.59 36.91
CA THR A 24 7.07 21.11 36.50
C THR A 24 7.62 21.92 35.36
N SER A 25 8.91 21.73 35.04
CA SER A 25 9.51 22.30 33.82
C SER A 25 10.55 21.34 33.26
N PHE A 26 10.57 21.24 31.93
CA PHE A 26 11.52 20.42 31.17
C PHE A 26 12.04 21.20 29.98
N GLU A 27 13.17 20.76 29.43
CA GLU A 27 13.70 21.30 28.17
C GLU A 27 13.15 20.45 27.01
N GLY A 28 12.46 21.09 26.09
CA GLY A 28 11.93 20.45 24.88
C GLY A 28 12.21 21.26 23.63
N THR A 29 12.10 20.64 22.47
CA THR A 29 12.21 21.30 21.16
C THR A 29 10.81 21.72 20.72
N LEU A 30 10.66 22.96 20.28
CA LEU A 30 9.40 23.48 19.79
C LEU A 30 9.11 22.91 18.39
N GLU A 31 7.98 22.25 18.21
CA GLU A 31 7.61 21.58 16.94
C GLU A 31 6.84 22.45 15.98
N ALA A 32 6.43 23.65 16.39
CA ALA A 32 5.66 24.55 15.54
C ALA A 32 5.82 26.01 15.92
N GLY A 33 5.55 26.91 14.94
CA GLY A 33 5.50 28.34 15.13
C GLY A 33 6.77 29.07 14.68
N LYS A 34 6.96 30.32 15.18
CA LYS A 34 8.10 31.17 14.75
C LYS A 34 9.47 30.66 15.27
N HIS A 35 9.47 29.79 16.23
CA HIS A 35 10.65 29.25 16.93
C HIS A 35 10.73 27.73 16.78
N GLU A 36 10.17 27.18 15.72
CA GLU A 36 10.24 25.76 15.38
C GLU A 36 11.71 25.30 15.31
N GLY A 37 12.02 24.19 15.97
CA GLY A 37 13.35 23.62 16.06
C GLY A 37 14.24 24.23 17.17
N GLU A 38 13.78 25.29 17.87
CA GLU A 38 14.54 25.87 19.00
C GLU A 38 14.26 25.12 20.31
N LYS A 39 15.29 24.98 21.15
CA LYS A 39 15.14 24.45 22.51
C LYS A 39 14.56 25.52 23.42
N ALA A 40 13.55 25.15 24.19
CA ALA A 40 12.90 26.02 25.13
C ALA A 40 12.68 25.34 26.48
N LEU A 41 12.70 26.11 27.57
CA LEU A 41 12.27 25.65 28.88
C LEU A 41 10.73 25.73 28.93
N ILE A 42 10.09 24.59 28.93
CA ILE A 42 8.64 24.46 28.93
C ILE A 42 8.17 24.28 30.40
N LYS A 43 7.28 25.18 30.85
CA LYS A 43 6.66 25.09 32.16
C LYS A 43 5.25 24.56 32.00
N VAL A 44 4.94 23.52 32.74
CA VAL A 44 3.64 22.83 32.71
C VAL A 44 3.04 22.83 34.10
N LYS A 45 1.74 23.11 34.16
CA LYS A 45 0.93 22.99 35.38
C LYS A 45 -0.13 21.93 35.20
N VAL A 46 -0.17 20.97 36.10
CA VAL A 46 -1.19 19.92 36.11
C VAL A 46 -2.47 20.46 36.73
N ASN A 47 -3.48 20.70 35.93
CA ASN A 47 -4.78 21.21 36.42
C ASN A 47 -5.64 20.11 37.03
N SER A 48 -5.63 18.92 36.43
CA SER A 48 -6.39 17.76 36.90
C SER A 48 -5.73 16.47 36.42
N VAL A 49 -5.80 15.44 37.23
CA VAL A 49 -5.43 14.07 36.88
C VAL A 49 -6.74 13.28 36.82
N LYS A 50 -7.00 12.63 35.68
CA LYS A 50 -8.17 11.77 35.47
C LYS A 50 -7.67 10.36 35.22
N ALA A 51 -8.22 9.38 35.93
CA ALA A 51 -8.05 7.98 35.56
C ALA A 51 -9.12 7.58 34.55
N GLU A 52 -8.72 6.85 33.52
CA GLU A 52 -9.66 6.22 32.60
C GLU A 52 -10.21 4.96 33.26
N GLU A 53 -11.53 4.92 33.46
CA GLU A 53 -12.24 3.72 33.89
C GLU A 53 -12.71 2.98 32.64
N LEU A 54 -12.03 1.88 32.33
CA LEU A 54 -12.43 1.04 31.23
C LEU A 54 -13.64 0.18 31.66
N PRO A 55 -14.63 -0.04 30.75
CA PRO A 55 -15.74 -0.94 31.01
C PRO A 55 -15.23 -2.37 31.19
N GLU A 56 -16.02 -3.20 31.86
CA GLU A 56 -15.77 -4.64 31.91
C GLU A 56 -15.94 -5.24 30.52
N LEU A 57 -15.07 -6.20 30.17
CA LEU A 57 -15.16 -6.90 28.88
C LEU A 57 -16.16 -8.05 29.00
N ASP A 58 -17.42 -7.74 28.78
CA ASP A 58 -18.55 -8.64 28.84
C ASP A 58 -19.47 -8.48 27.60
N ASP A 59 -20.63 -9.15 27.61
CA ASP A 59 -21.56 -9.12 26.51
C ASP A 59 -22.23 -7.74 26.35
N ASP A 60 -22.39 -6.98 27.45
CA ASP A 60 -22.92 -5.63 27.40
C ASP A 60 -21.94 -4.72 26.65
N PHE A 61 -20.62 -4.87 26.92
CA PHE A 61 -19.59 -4.18 26.15
C PHE A 61 -19.62 -4.52 24.66
N ALA A 62 -19.77 -5.81 24.33
CA ALA A 62 -19.81 -6.24 22.93
C ALA A 62 -20.99 -5.62 22.18
N SER A 63 -22.17 -5.60 22.80
CA SER A 63 -23.40 -5.02 22.24
C SER A 63 -23.33 -3.48 22.08
N GLU A 64 -22.61 -2.78 22.98
CA GLU A 64 -22.47 -1.33 22.91
C GLU A 64 -21.37 -0.88 21.93
N ALA A 65 -20.29 -1.66 21.82
CA ALA A 65 -19.10 -1.29 21.05
C ALA A 65 -19.08 -1.86 19.62
N SER A 66 -19.96 -2.81 19.30
CA SER A 66 -19.95 -3.54 18.02
C SER A 66 -21.35 -3.96 17.58
N GLU A 67 -21.44 -4.69 16.47
CA GLU A 67 -22.67 -5.30 15.97
C GLU A 67 -22.95 -6.71 16.54
N PHE A 68 -22.12 -7.20 17.46
CA PHE A 68 -22.22 -8.53 18.05
C PHE A 68 -22.93 -8.48 19.39
N ASP A 69 -23.73 -9.52 19.68
CA ASP A 69 -24.49 -9.65 20.93
C ASP A 69 -23.64 -10.22 22.07
N THR A 70 -22.53 -10.90 21.76
CA THR A 70 -21.67 -11.53 22.76
C THR A 70 -20.20 -11.19 22.58
N LEU A 71 -19.48 -11.17 23.70
CA LEU A 71 -18.03 -10.91 23.70
C LEU A 71 -17.25 -12.00 22.94
N ASP A 72 -17.74 -13.24 22.95
CA ASP A 72 -17.09 -14.34 22.24
C ASP A 72 -17.22 -14.17 20.71
N GLU A 73 -18.37 -13.74 20.20
CA GLU A 73 -18.56 -13.40 18.77
C GLU A 73 -17.65 -12.24 18.35
N LEU A 74 -17.59 -11.18 19.14
CA LEU A 74 -16.68 -10.06 18.88
C LEU A 74 -15.21 -10.50 18.83
N LYS A 75 -14.78 -11.35 19.79
CA LYS A 75 -13.41 -11.88 19.82
C LYS A 75 -13.10 -12.77 18.62
N GLU A 76 -14.05 -13.60 18.19
CA GLU A 76 -13.88 -14.47 17.02
C GLU A 76 -13.74 -13.65 15.75
N ASP A 77 -14.56 -12.62 15.58
CA ASP A 77 -14.47 -11.71 14.43
C ASP A 77 -13.15 -10.92 14.41
N LEU A 78 -12.76 -10.33 15.54
CA LEU A 78 -11.49 -9.63 15.67
C LEU A 78 -10.29 -10.55 15.41
N LYS A 79 -10.34 -11.78 15.87
CA LYS A 79 -9.30 -12.78 15.61
C LYS A 79 -9.21 -13.12 14.12
N LYS A 80 -10.37 -13.28 13.47
CA LYS A 80 -10.44 -13.53 12.03
C LYS A 80 -9.90 -12.33 11.23
N ALA A 81 -10.32 -11.13 11.59
CA ALA A 81 -9.82 -9.90 10.95
C ALA A 81 -8.30 -9.73 11.12
N ALA A 82 -7.77 -9.97 12.32
CA ALA A 82 -6.34 -9.93 12.60
C ALA A 82 -5.55 -11.01 11.84
N SER A 83 -6.12 -12.23 11.68
CA SER A 83 -5.51 -13.29 10.88
C SER A 83 -5.43 -12.90 9.40
N GLN A 84 -6.53 -12.39 8.85
CA GLN A 84 -6.58 -11.94 7.45
C GLN A 84 -5.61 -10.80 7.17
N ASP A 85 -5.50 -9.84 8.10
CA ASP A 85 -4.54 -8.74 7.99
C ASP A 85 -3.08 -9.26 8.07
N ALA A 86 -2.80 -10.20 8.97
CA ALA A 86 -1.48 -10.83 9.05
C ALA A 86 -1.13 -11.62 7.78
N GLU A 87 -2.08 -12.38 7.23
CA GLU A 87 -1.91 -13.10 5.96
C GLU A 87 -1.66 -12.14 4.80
N GLY A 88 -2.40 -11.04 4.71
CA GLY A 88 -2.21 -9.99 3.72
C GLY A 88 -0.81 -9.34 3.80
N ARG A 89 -0.34 -9.05 5.02
CA ARG A 89 1.02 -8.53 5.23
C ARG A 89 2.09 -9.54 4.85
N GLN A 90 1.91 -10.82 5.18
CA GLN A 90 2.82 -11.89 4.76
C GLN A 90 2.87 -12.02 3.24
N ALA A 91 1.73 -11.98 2.57
CA ALA A 91 1.66 -12.05 1.11
C ALA A 91 2.39 -10.86 0.45
N THR A 92 2.19 -9.65 0.99
CA THR A 92 2.90 -8.47 0.51
C THR A 92 4.40 -8.59 0.71
N ALA A 93 4.85 -9.00 1.89
CA ALA A 93 6.27 -9.20 2.18
C ALA A 93 6.90 -10.30 1.29
N ALA A 94 6.16 -11.37 1.02
CA ALA A 94 6.61 -12.45 0.13
C ALA A 94 6.73 -11.96 -1.33
N ARG A 95 5.77 -11.16 -1.81
CA ARG A 95 5.81 -10.51 -3.11
C ARG A 95 7.04 -9.62 -3.25
N ASP A 96 7.25 -8.72 -2.29
CA ASP A 96 8.36 -7.76 -2.32
C ASP A 96 9.72 -8.48 -2.25
N ALA A 97 9.84 -9.52 -1.43
CA ALA A 97 11.03 -10.36 -1.37
C ALA A 97 11.26 -11.13 -2.69
N PHE A 98 10.21 -11.58 -3.35
CA PHE A 98 10.30 -12.26 -4.63
C PHE A 98 10.81 -11.31 -5.73
N ILE A 99 10.24 -10.11 -5.85
CA ILE A 99 10.68 -9.10 -6.82
C ILE A 99 12.14 -8.71 -6.54
N ALA A 100 12.49 -8.40 -5.30
CA ALA A 100 13.85 -8.06 -4.91
C ALA A 100 14.85 -9.19 -5.27
N LYS A 101 14.43 -10.45 -5.12
CA LYS A 101 15.27 -11.61 -5.48
C LYS A 101 15.44 -11.78 -6.98
N LEU A 102 14.44 -11.43 -7.78
CA LEU A 102 14.55 -11.41 -9.24
C LEU A 102 15.50 -10.30 -9.72
N GLU A 103 15.49 -9.14 -9.05
CA GLU A 103 16.37 -8.02 -9.37
C GLU A 103 17.82 -8.27 -8.96
N GLU A 104 18.06 -9.19 -8.01
CA GLU A 104 19.40 -9.46 -7.48
C GLU A 104 20.36 -9.94 -8.58
N GLY A 105 21.40 -9.15 -8.81
CA GLY A 105 22.41 -9.46 -9.82
C GLY A 105 22.05 -9.08 -11.25
N LEU A 106 20.91 -8.42 -11.47
CA LEU A 106 20.52 -7.88 -12.78
C LEU A 106 20.89 -6.41 -12.91
N GLU A 107 21.58 -6.04 -13.99
CA GLU A 107 21.73 -4.65 -14.40
C GLU A 107 20.55 -4.28 -15.30
N ILE A 108 19.54 -3.60 -14.71
CA ILE A 108 18.34 -3.19 -15.42
C ILE A 108 18.51 -1.73 -15.85
N PRO A 109 18.70 -1.45 -17.14
CA PRO A 109 18.93 -0.08 -17.62
C PRO A 109 17.61 0.71 -17.65
N VAL A 110 17.45 1.65 -16.73
CA VAL A 110 16.25 2.52 -16.69
C VAL A 110 16.40 3.65 -17.73
N PRO A 111 15.42 3.83 -18.64
CA PRO A 111 15.44 4.87 -19.65
C PRO A 111 15.35 6.27 -19.00
N LYS A 112 16.38 7.10 -19.19
CA LYS A 112 16.50 8.42 -18.54
C LYS A 112 15.35 9.37 -18.85
N GLY A 113 14.80 9.33 -20.07
CA GLY A 113 13.68 10.19 -20.46
C GLY A 113 12.40 9.86 -19.72
N VAL A 114 12.06 8.57 -19.67
CA VAL A 114 10.86 8.07 -18.96
C VAL A 114 11.00 8.35 -17.46
N LYS A 115 12.18 8.06 -16.88
CA LYS A 115 12.46 8.37 -15.47
C LYS A 115 12.22 9.84 -15.16
N ALA A 116 12.73 10.77 -15.98
CA ALA A 116 12.58 12.20 -15.74
C ALA A 116 11.11 12.65 -15.78
N GLU A 117 10.32 12.15 -16.72
CA GLU A 117 8.88 12.44 -16.82
C GLU A 117 8.10 11.92 -15.62
N MET A 118 8.38 10.68 -15.18
CA MET A 118 7.71 10.09 -14.03
C MET A 118 8.09 10.78 -12.72
N VAL A 119 9.35 11.18 -12.54
CA VAL A 119 9.81 11.98 -11.37
C VAL A 119 9.07 13.31 -11.33
N GLU A 120 8.93 14.01 -12.47
CA GLU A 120 8.16 15.25 -12.52
C GLU A 120 6.69 15.02 -12.13
N GLN A 121 6.09 13.92 -12.60
CA GLN A 121 4.71 13.56 -12.26
C GLN A 121 4.57 13.23 -10.77
N GLN A 122 5.50 12.46 -10.23
CA GLN A 122 5.53 12.11 -8.80
C GLN A 122 5.64 13.37 -7.92
N LEU A 123 6.50 14.30 -8.30
CA LEU A 123 6.64 15.57 -7.60
C LEU A 123 5.38 16.44 -7.65
N LYS A 124 4.58 16.38 -8.74
CA LYS A 124 3.27 17.06 -8.81
C LYS A 124 2.25 16.51 -7.80
N ASN A 125 2.37 15.25 -7.41
CA ASN A 125 1.51 14.65 -6.39
C ASN A 125 1.90 15.08 -4.96
N VAL A 126 3.18 15.41 -4.75
CA VAL A 126 3.73 15.76 -3.42
C VAL A 126 3.73 17.27 -3.19
N THR A 127 3.88 18.07 -4.24
CA THR A 127 3.96 19.54 -4.15
C THR A 127 3.20 20.22 -5.28
N ALA A 128 2.57 21.35 -4.97
CA ALA A 128 1.85 22.15 -5.96
C ALA A 128 2.79 22.74 -7.06
N ASP A 129 4.08 22.87 -6.77
CA ASP A 129 5.09 23.40 -7.71
C ASP A 129 6.35 22.52 -7.65
N PRO A 130 6.53 21.57 -8.59
CA PRO A 130 7.68 20.67 -8.63
C PRO A 130 9.05 21.39 -8.67
N SER A 131 9.08 22.62 -9.18
CA SER A 131 10.33 23.40 -9.24
C SER A 131 10.83 23.80 -7.85
N LYS A 132 9.94 23.89 -6.88
CA LYS A 132 10.20 24.24 -5.47
C LYS A 132 10.41 23.05 -4.56
N ALA A 133 10.34 21.82 -5.10
CA ALA A 133 10.59 20.62 -4.32
C ALA A 133 11.97 20.65 -3.67
N THR A 134 12.05 20.24 -2.40
CA THR A 134 13.32 20.15 -1.67
C THR A 134 14.26 19.11 -2.29
N LYS A 135 15.51 19.12 -1.88
CA LYS A 135 16.48 18.13 -2.40
C LYS A 135 16.11 16.72 -1.94
N GLU A 136 15.60 16.59 -0.73
CA GLU A 136 15.11 15.33 -0.13
C GLU A 136 13.92 14.80 -0.95
N GLN A 137 12.91 15.62 -1.20
CA GLN A 137 11.74 15.24 -2.01
C GLN A 137 12.12 14.80 -3.43
N LYS A 138 13.10 15.47 -4.06
CA LYS A 138 13.59 15.07 -5.38
C LYS A 138 14.33 13.75 -5.35
N ALA A 139 15.19 13.54 -4.35
CA ALA A 139 15.93 12.29 -4.20
C ALA A 139 15.00 11.10 -3.92
N GLU A 140 14.02 11.28 -3.05
CA GLU A 140 12.99 10.28 -2.75
C GLU A 140 12.14 9.94 -3.99
N ALA A 141 11.70 10.95 -4.74
CA ALA A 141 10.95 10.74 -5.98
C ALA A 141 11.80 10.01 -7.04
N GLU A 142 13.09 10.35 -7.17
CA GLU A 142 14.01 9.68 -8.10
C GLU A 142 14.24 8.21 -7.73
N GLU A 143 14.39 7.90 -6.45
CA GLU A 143 14.58 6.53 -5.94
C GLU A 143 13.31 5.70 -6.12
N THR A 144 12.15 6.26 -5.75
CA THR A 144 10.85 5.60 -5.90
C THR A 144 10.57 5.26 -7.37
N VAL A 145 10.69 6.25 -8.26
CA VAL A 145 10.44 6.06 -9.70
C VAL A 145 11.44 5.08 -10.32
N GLU A 146 12.71 5.12 -9.91
CA GLU A 146 13.71 4.18 -10.42
C GLU A 146 13.38 2.74 -10.01
N LYS A 147 12.97 2.55 -8.75
CA LYS A 147 12.51 1.25 -8.27
C LYS A 147 11.26 0.77 -9.02
N GLU A 148 10.24 1.61 -9.14
CA GLU A 148 9.02 1.27 -9.88
C GLU A 148 9.28 0.87 -11.34
N LEU A 149 10.16 1.59 -12.03
CA LEU A 149 10.53 1.25 -13.40
C LEU A 149 11.28 -0.07 -13.51
N ARG A 150 12.17 -0.37 -12.56
CA ARG A 150 12.86 -1.68 -12.51
C ARG A 150 11.86 -2.81 -12.25
N ASP A 151 11.02 -2.66 -11.22
CA ASP A 151 9.97 -3.63 -10.89
C ASP A 151 9.10 -3.92 -12.13
N GLN A 152 8.64 -2.89 -12.85
CA GLN A 152 7.84 -3.05 -14.05
C GLN A 152 8.57 -3.82 -15.15
N MET A 153 9.84 -3.49 -15.40
CA MET A 153 10.64 -4.17 -16.43
C MET A 153 10.89 -5.65 -16.06
N VAL A 154 11.15 -5.95 -14.79
CA VAL A 154 11.29 -7.33 -14.31
C VAL A 154 10.00 -8.11 -14.48
N LEU A 155 8.87 -7.50 -14.13
CA LEU A 155 7.56 -8.12 -14.24
C LEU A 155 7.13 -8.33 -15.71
N ASP A 156 7.50 -7.42 -16.62
CA ASP A 156 7.27 -7.61 -18.06
C ASP A 156 8.03 -8.85 -18.58
N VAL A 157 9.32 -8.97 -18.25
CA VAL A 157 10.14 -10.13 -18.62
C VAL A 157 9.62 -11.42 -17.97
N LEU A 158 9.17 -11.32 -16.71
CA LEU A 158 8.58 -12.47 -16.02
C LEU A 158 7.30 -12.95 -16.69
N ALA A 159 6.40 -12.03 -17.06
CA ALA A 159 5.14 -12.33 -17.75
C ALA A 159 5.41 -13.01 -19.10
N GLU A 160 6.41 -12.53 -19.86
CA GLU A 160 6.87 -13.15 -21.11
C GLU A 160 7.46 -14.54 -20.88
N THR A 161 8.33 -14.68 -19.87
CA THR A 161 9.00 -15.96 -19.54
C THR A 161 8.01 -17.02 -19.10
N MET A 162 6.95 -16.62 -18.40
CA MET A 162 5.89 -17.52 -17.92
C MET A 162 4.80 -17.78 -18.99
N ASP A 163 4.98 -17.27 -20.22
CA ASP A 163 4.02 -17.38 -21.34
C ASP A 163 2.59 -16.98 -20.94
N VAL A 164 2.49 -15.88 -20.21
CA VAL A 164 1.20 -15.40 -19.66
C VAL A 164 0.34 -14.85 -20.78
N LYS A 165 -0.88 -15.40 -20.92
CA LYS A 165 -1.90 -14.88 -21.82
C LYS A 165 -2.92 -14.07 -21.07
N VAL A 166 -3.29 -12.93 -21.63
CA VAL A 166 -4.27 -12.01 -21.06
C VAL A 166 -5.52 -12.02 -21.91
N SER A 167 -6.64 -12.40 -21.30
CA SER A 167 -7.94 -12.37 -21.96
C SER A 167 -8.61 -11.00 -21.85
N GLN A 168 -9.52 -10.70 -22.78
CA GLN A 168 -10.30 -9.46 -22.73
C GLN A 168 -11.16 -9.37 -21.47
N GLY A 169 -11.70 -10.50 -20.99
CA GLY A 169 -12.49 -10.56 -19.77
C GLY A 169 -11.68 -10.16 -18.52
N GLU A 170 -10.44 -10.63 -18.40
CA GLU A 170 -9.56 -10.26 -17.30
C GLU A 170 -9.24 -8.75 -17.28
N VAL A 171 -8.99 -8.17 -18.47
CA VAL A 171 -8.77 -6.72 -18.58
C VAL A 171 -10.00 -5.92 -18.15
N PHE A 172 -11.18 -6.36 -18.58
CA PHE A 172 -12.42 -5.67 -18.19
C PHE A 172 -12.73 -5.83 -16.70
N ASN A 173 -12.51 -7.00 -16.12
CA ASN A 173 -12.65 -7.22 -14.68
C ASN A 173 -11.66 -6.36 -13.88
N PHE A 174 -10.42 -6.27 -14.32
CA PHE A 174 -9.41 -5.39 -13.72
C PHE A 174 -9.84 -3.93 -13.76
N LEU A 175 -10.26 -3.42 -14.91
CA LEU A 175 -10.74 -2.04 -15.05
C LEU A 175 -12.01 -1.78 -14.24
N ALA A 176 -12.91 -2.76 -14.14
CA ALA A 176 -14.13 -2.65 -13.34
C ALA A 176 -13.79 -2.57 -11.84
N SER A 177 -12.81 -3.34 -11.37
CA SER A 177 -12.37 -3.29 -9.96
C SER A 177 -11.75 -1.93 -9.60
N ILE A 178 -10.94 -1.36 -10.50
CA ILE A 178 -10.40 -0.01 -10.34
C ILE A 178 -11.53 1.02 -10.27
N ALA A 179 -12.50 0.95 -11.20
CA ALA A 179 -13.63 1.88 -11.20
C ALA A 179 -14.41 1.83 -9.89
N GLN A 180 -14.68 0.64 -9.35
CA GLN A 180 -15.35 0.44 -8.07
C GLN A 180 -14.56 1.05 -6.90
N GLN A 181 -13.24 0.85 -6.87
CA GLN A 181 -12.37 1.41 -5.84
C GLN A 181 -12.45 2.94 -5.79
N TYR A 182 -12.60 3.59 -6.94
CA TYR A 182 -12.76 5.05 -7.06
C TYR A 182 -14.21 5.52 -7.05
N GLY A 183 -15.19 4.63 -6.81
CA GLY A 183 -16.61 4.97 -6.79
C GLY A 183 -17.16 5.42 -8.16
N MET A 184 -16.53 4.99 -9.26
CA MET A 184 -16.93 5.31 -10.64
C MET A 184 -17.79 4.21 -11.24
N ASP A 185 -18.64 4.57 -12.21
CA ASP A 185 -19.35 3.57 -13.01
C ASP A 185 -18.39 2.78 -13.89
N PRO A 186 -18.32 1.42 -13.76
CA PRO A 186 -17.37 0.60 -14.48
C PRO A 186 -17.46 0.74 -16.00
N ASN A 187 -18.68 0.81 -16.56
CA ASN A 187 -18.86 0.91 -18.00
C ASN A 187 -18.36 2.26 -18.53
N ALA A 188 -18.68 3.34 -17.83
CA ALA A 188 -18.20 4.66 -18.21
C ALA A 188 -16.67 4.77 -18.14
N PHE A 189 -16.06 4.16 -17.10
CA PHE A 189 -14.62 4.13 -16.94
C PHE A 189 -13.93 3.33 -18.06
N ILE A 190 -14.39 2.11 -18.33
CA ILE A 190 -13.84 1.26 -19.41
C ILE A 190 -13.93 1.98 -20.77
N GLN A 191 -15.08 2.60 -21.08
CA GLN A 191 -15.23 3.37 -22.32
C GLN A 191 -14.27 4.57 -22.38
N ALA A 192 -13.97 5.22 -21.26
CA ALA A 192 -13.01 6.31 -21.21
C ALA A 192 -11.59 5.81 -21.51
N ILE A 193 -11.17 4.70 -20.88
CA ILE A 193 -9.88 4.03 -21.13
C ILE A 193 -9.73 3.64 -22.60
N MET A 194 -10.77 3.05 -23.21
CA MET A 194 -10.76 2.68 -24.62
C MET A 194 -10.64 3.89 -25.56
N ARG A 195 -11.42 4.95 -25.32
CA ARG A 195 -11.35 6.20 -26.11
C ARG A 195 -10.01 6.91 -26.02
N ASN A 196 -9.34 6.81 -24.87
CA ASN A 196 -8.03 7.42 -24.65
C ASN A 196 -6.87 6.55 -25.17
N GLY A 197 -7.15 5.37 -25.74
CA GLY A 197 -6.10 4.46 -26.22
C GLY A 197 -5.26 3.81 -25.12
N GLN A 198 -5.75 3.80 -23.87
CA GLN A 198 -5.02 3.28 -22.71
C GLN A 198 -5.25 1.79 -22.45
N LEU A 199 -6.00 1.10 -23.31
CA LEU A 199 -6.28 -0.32 -23.16
C LEU A 199 -5.00 -1.18 -23.16
N GLY A 200 -4.01 -0.82 -23.99
CA GLY A 200 -2.71 -1.49 -24.04
C GLY A 200 -1.98 -1.48 -22.69
N SER A 201 -2.00 -0.37 -21.99
CA SER A 201 -1.40 -0.26 -20.63
C SER A 201 -2.14 -1.15 -19.62
N ALA A 202 -3.47 -1.25 -19.73
CA ALA A 202 -4.24 -2.15 -18.88
C ALA A 202 -3.93 -3.63 -19.16
N VAL A 203 -3.74 -4.01 -20.42
CA VAL A 203 -3.32 -5.37 -20.79
C VAL A 203 -1.95 -5.70 -20.20
N GLN A 204 -0.99 -4.78 -20.28
CA GLN A 204 0.35 -4.96 -19.70
C GLN A 204 0.28 -5.12 -18.18
N GLU A 205 -0.53 -4.31 -17.49
CA GLU A 205 -0.66 -4.39 -16.04
C GLU A 205 -1.28 -5.73 -15.58
N VAL A 206 -2.31 -6.20 -16.27
CA VAL A 206 -2.88 -7.54 -16.04
C VAL A 206 -1.83 -8.62 -16.33
N GLY A 207 -1.08 -8.49 -17.41
CA GLY A 207 0.02 -9.41 -17.75
C GLY A 207 1.09 -9.49 -16.66
N ARG A 208 1.56 -8.35 -16.16
CA ARG A 208 2.52 -8.26 -15.03
C ARG A 208 1.98 -8.94 -13.79
N SER A 209 0.72 -8.65 -13.42
CA SER A 209 0.07 -9.25 -12.26
C SER A 209 -0.02 -10.78 -12.38
N LYS A 210 -0.45 -11.29 -13.53
CA LYS A 210 -0.50 -12.74 -13.81
C LYS A 210 0.90 -13.37 -13.81
N GLY A 211 1.88 -12.73 -14.44
CA GLY A 211 3.27 -13.16 -14.46
C GLY A 211 3.86 -13.28 -13.06
N LEU A 212 3.61 -12.28 -12.22
CA LEU A 212 4.01 -12.27 -10.82
C LEU A 212 3.39 -13.46 -10.07
N LEU A 213 2.08 -13.66 -10.16
CA LEU A 213 1.41 -14.78 -9.50
C LEU A 213 1.90 -16.13 -10.00
N ALA A 214 2.11 -16.29 -11.30
CA ALA A 214 2.68 -17.51 -11.89
C ALA A 214 4.10 -17.78 -11.38
N GLY A 215 4.95 -16.76 -11.36
CA GLY A 215 6.31 -16.86 -10.82
C GLY A 215 6.34 -17.20 -9.34
N MET A 216 5.48 -16.57 -8.54
CA MET A 216 5.35 -16.84 -7.10
C MET A 216 4.83 -18.25 -6.81
N ARG A 217 3.94 -18.82 -7.64
CA ARG A 217 3.50 -20.22 -7.53
C ARG A 217 4.63 -21.22 -7.83
N ALA A 218 5.60 -20.86 -8.66
CA ALA A 218 6.71 -21.72 -9.02
C ALA A 218 7.80 -21.85 -7.94
N VAL A 219 7.72 -21.06 -6.85
CA VAL A 219 8.73 -21.03 -5.78
C VAL A 219 8.12 -21.34 -4.41
N THR A 220 8.96 -21.69 -3.45
CA THR A 220 8.53 -21.92 -2.07
C THR A 220 9.02 -20.79 -1.19
N PHE A 221 8.10 -20.14 -0.50
CA PHE A 221 8.40 -19.09 0.48
C PHE A 221 8.62 -19.69 1.86
N LYS A 222 9.59 -19.15 2.59
CA LYS A 222 9.89 -19.56 3.97
C LYS A 222 10.08 -18.34 4.85
N SER A 223 9.53 -18.38 6.06
CA SER A 223 9.79 -17.41 7.13
C SER A 223 10.29 -18.18 8.35
N GLU A 224 11.40 -17.74 8.95
CA GLU A 224 12.03 -18.38 10.11
C GLU A 224 12.26 -19.91 9.97
N GLY A 225 12.41 -20.37 8.72
CA GLY A 225 12.62 -21.79 8.39
C GLY A 225 11.34 -22.58 8.12
N GLU A 226 10.17 -22.04 8.40
CA GLU A 226 8.88 -22.66 8.09
C GLU A 226 8.37 -22.24 6.72
N THR A 227 7.68 -23.16 6.02
CA THR A 227 7.05 -22.88 4.73
C THR A 227 5.80 -22.02 4.95
N LEU A 228 5.72 -20.91 4.24
CA LEU A 228 4.53 -20.06 4.25
C LEU A 228 3.46 -20.63 3.31
N ASP A 229 2.23 -20.71 3.79
CA ASP A 229 1.06 -20.98 2.96
C ASP A 229 0.53 -19.65 2.40
N LEU A 230 0.73 -19.43 1.12
CA LEU A 230 0.23 -18.26 0.38
C LEU A 230 -0.93 -18.61 -0.55
N SER A 231 -1.54 -19.79 -0.41
CA SER A 231 -2.60 -20.29 -1.30
C SER A 231 -3.80 -19.34 -1.38
N ALA A 232 -4.20 -18.72 -0.25
CA ALA A 232 -5.26 -17.73 -0.20
C ALA A 232 -4.97 -16.48 -1.05
N PHE A 233 -3.71 -16.07 -1.12
CA PHE A 233 -3.26 -14.91 -1.92
C PHE A 233 -3.03 -15.29 -3.38
N LEU A 234 -2.36 -16.42 -3.63
CA LEU A 234 -2.00 -16.83 -4.98
C LEU A 234 -3.21 -17.33 -5.79
N GLY A 235 -4.29 -17.74 -5.12
CA GLY A 235 -5.46 -18.32 -5.75
C GLY A 235 -5.15 -19.67 -6.43
N GLU A 236 -6.15 -20.30 -7.00
CA GLU A 236 -5.97 -21.44 -7.89
C GLU A 236 -5.36 -20.97 -9.22
N ALA A 237 -4.51 -21.80 -9.83
CA ALA A 237 -4.06 -21.54 -11.19
C ALA A 237 -5.32 -21.51 -12.09
N ALA A 238 -5.58 -20.39 -12.74
CA ALA A 238 -6.64 -20.35 -13.73
C ALA A 238 -6.32 -21.43 -14.77
N GLU A 239 -7.20 -22.43 -14.92
CA GLU A 239 -7.17 -23.30 -16.08
C GLU A 239 -7.34 -22.37 -17.29
N ASP A 240 -6.42 -22.44 -18.25
CA ASP A 240 -6.47 -21.64 -19.49
C ASP A 240 -7.77 -22.01 -20.24
N GLU A 241 -8.88 -21.39 -19.88
CA GLU A 241 -10.03 -21.29 -20.78
C GLU A 241 -9.53 -20.56 -22.02
N GLU A 242 -9.75 -21.17 -23.20
CA GLU A 242 -9.30 -20.72 -24.52
C GLU A 242 -9.36 -19.19 -24.66
N ALA A 243 -8.25 -18.52 -24.36
CA ALA A 243 -8.15 -17.07 -24.43
C ALA A 243 -8.14 -16.67 -25.91
N GLU A 244 -9.26 -16.18 -26.41
CA GLU A 244 -9.22 -15.32 -27.61
C GLU A 244 -8.29 -14.16 -27.27
N SER A 245 -7.07 -14.23 -27.81
CA SER A 245 -6.02 -13.24 -27.49
C SER A 245 -6.47 -11.85 -27.94
N VAL A 246 -6.28 -10.85 -27.11
CA VAL A 246 -6.60 -9.44 -27.37
C VAL A 246 -5.86 -8.93 -28.63
N GLU A 247 -4.75 -9.56 -29.03
CA GLU A 247 -4.06 -9.30 -30.30
C GLU A 247 -4.93 -9.54 -31.53
N ALA A 248 -5.77 -10.58 -31.52
CA ALA A 248 -6.67 -10.87 -32.65
C ALA A 248 -7.79 -9.83 -32.76
N ALA A 249 -8.28 -9.32 -31.68
CA ALA A 249 -9.31 -8.27 -31.64
C ALA A 249 -8.77 -6.90 -32.08
N SER A 250 -7.52 -6.58 -31.73
CA SER A 250 -6.83 -5.34 -32.14
C SER A 250 -6.52 -5.35 -33.65
N ALA A 251 -6.13 -6.51 -34.21
CA ALA A 251 -5.87 -6.67 -35.66
C ALA A 251 -7.16 -6.59 -36.46
N ALA A 252 -8.28 -7.10 -35.94
CA ALA A 252 -9.57 -7.03 -36.61
C ALA A 252 -10.16 -5.60 -36.67
N ALA A 253 -9.90 -4.78 -35.67
CA ALA A 253 -10.31 -3.38 -35.65
C ALA A 253 -9.49 -2.47 -36.60
N ALA A 254 -8.24 -2.84 -36.91
CA ALA A 254 -7.36 -2.09 -37.78
C ALA A 254 -7.61 -2.38 -39.32
N VAL A 255 -8.44 -3.38 -39.66
CA VAL A 255 -8.76 -3.75 -41.05
C VAL A 255 -10.15 -3.25 -41.50
N ALA A 256 -10.90 -2.62 -40.59
CA ALA A 256 -12.28 -2.15 -40.83
C ALA A 256 -12.41 -0.63 -41.06
N ASP A 257 -11.32 0.08 -41.37
CA ASP A 257 -11.31 1.52 -41.74
C ASP A 257 -10.85 1.70 -43.20
#